data_bf817f5f3d5e9090935860cc5666299b
#
_entry.id   bf817f5f3d5e9090935860cc5666299b
#
_cell.length_a   1.000
_cell.length_b   1.000
_cell.length_c   1.000
_cell.angle_alpha   90.00
_cell.angle_beta   90.00
_cell.angle_gamma   90.00
#
_symmetry.space_group_name_H-M   'P 1'
#
loop_
_entity.id
_entity.type
_entity.pdbx_description
1 polymer ?
#
loop_
_entity_poly.entity_id
_entity_poly.type
_entity_poly.pdbx_seq_one_letter_code
_entity_poly.pdbx_strand_id
1 'polypeptide(L)'
;EMNIIRDCFGRSVRLTDERAAHILRHEEMAGMEAEIERVLQSPAEVRVSRSDHTVHLFYEFYAQTQVGGKWLCVVVKYPPDDGFVVTAYLTDQLKAGDTIWPTK
;
A
#
# COMPACT_ATOMS: atom_id res chain seq x y z
N GLU A 1 7.54 15.49 -9.83
CA GLU A 1 8.24 15.12 -8.59
C GLU A 1 7.82 13.73 -8.12
N MET A 2 8.60 13.19 -7.20
CA MET A 2 8.23 11.93 -6.59
C MET A 2 8.73 11.87 -5.17
N ASN A 3 8.04 11.06 -4.38
CA ASN A 3 8.37 10.80 -3.00
C ASN A 3 8.99 9.40 -2.91
N ILE A 4 10.10 9.28 -2.20
CA ILE A 4 10.74 7.99 -1.93
C ILE A 4 10.41 7.62 -0.50
N ILE A 5 9.75 6.49 -0.33
CA ILE A 5 9.32 5.99 0.98
C ILE A 5 10.07 4.71 1.28
N ARG A 6 10.62 4.60 2.49
CA ARG A 6 11.25 3.35 2.91
C ARG A 6 10.19 2.45 3.51
N ASP A 7 10.04 1.25 2.96
CA ASP A 7 9.02 0.32 3.46
C ASP A 7 9.50 -0.40 4.74
N CYS A 8 8.64 -1.24 5.30
CA CYS A 8 8.94 -1.93 6.56
C CYS A 8 10.08 -2.94 6.43
N PHE A 9 10.46 -3.31 5.20
CA PHE A 9 11.59 -4.21 4.96
C PHE A 9 12.87 -3.44 4.64
N GLY A 10 12.83 -2.11 4.67
CA GLY A 10 14.00 -1.26 4.39
C GLY A 10 14.23 -0.99 2.92
N ARG A 11 13.26 -1.32 2.04
CA ARG A 11 13.41 -1.09 0.60
C ARG A 11 12.84 0.27 0.23
N SER A 12 13.40 0.88 -0.81
CA SER A 12 12.92 2.17 -1.33
C SER A 12 11.72 1.95 -2.25
N VAL A 13 10.66 2.71 -2.02
CA VAL A 13 9.43 2.63 -2.82
C VAL A 13 9.12 4.03 -3.35
N ARG A 14 8.96 4.14 -4.67
CA ARG A 14 8.64 5.41 -5.32
C ARG A 14 7.12 5.62 -5.35
N LEU A 15 6.70 6.83 -5.03
CA LEU A 15 5.33 7.28 -5.23
C LEU A 15 5.41 8.59 -6.00
N THR A 16 5.08 8.55 -7.30
CA THR A 16 5.11 9.76 -8.13
C THR A 16 3.90 10.62 -7.83
N ASP A 17 4.05 11.94 -8.09
CA ASP A 17 2.94 12.87 -7.93
C ASP A 17 1.75 12.48 -8.80
N GLU A 18 2.03 12.01 -10.02
CA GLU A 18 1.00 11.51 -10.94
C GLU A 18 0.22 10.34 -10.37
N ARG A 19 0.94 9.37 -9.80
CA ARG A 19 0.31 8.19 -9.23
C ARG A 19 -0.51 8.56 -8.00
N ALA A 20 0.04 9.41 -7.14
CA ALA A 20 -0.68 9.90 -5.96
C ALA A 20 -1.97 10.60 -6.38
N ALA A 21 -1.89 11.49 -7.36
CA ALA A 21 -3.07 12.20 -7.86
C ALA A 21 -4.11 11.23 -8.41
N HIS A 22 -3.68 10.19 -9.13
CA HIS A 22 -4.58 9.18 -9.68
C HIS A 22 -5.32 8.43 -8.56
N ILE A 23 -4.58 8.01 -7.53
CA ILE A 23 -5.15 7.31 -6.38
C ILE A 23 -6.16 8.20 -5.66
N LEU A 24 -5.81 9.46 -5.44
CA LEU A 24 -6.63 10.38 -4.65
C LEU A 24 -7.86 10.92 -5.40
N ARG A 25 -8.00 10.61 -6.69
CA ARG A 25 -9.22 10.92 -7.44
C ARG A 25 -10.41 10.11 -6.94
N HIS A 26 -10.19 8.93 -6.37
CA HIS A 26 -11.27 8.16 -5.78
C HIS A 26 -11.70 8.88 -4.51
N GLU A 27 -12.99 9.20 -4.42
CA GLU A 27 -13.55 10.02 -3.33
C GLU A 27 -13.18 9.47 -1.97
N GLU A 28 -13.28 8.16 -1.81
CA GLU A 28 -13.01 7.52 -0.52
C GLU A 28 -11.54 7.61 -0.09
N MET A 29 -10.65 7.94 -1.03
CA MET A 29 -9.22 8.08 -0.75
C MET A 29 -8.82 9.54 -0.49
N ALA A 30 -9.77 10.48 -0.55
CA ALA A 30 -9.45 11.89 -0.33
C ALA A 30 -8.83 12.06 1.06
N GLY A 31 -7.72 12.78 1.13
CA GLY A 31 -7.03 13.04 2.39
C GLY A 31 -6.20 11.89 2.92
N MET A 32 -6.04 10.80 2.17
CA MET A 32 -5.34 9.62 2.65
C MET A 32 -3.90 9.50 2.17
N GLU A 33 -3.35 10.55 1.59
CA GLU A 33 -1.97 10.48 1.05
C GLU A 33 -0.94 10.15 2.14
N ALA A 34 -1.04 10.81 3.29
CA ALA A 34 -0.12 10.55 4.40
C ALA A 34 -0.26 9.11 4.92
N GLU A 35 -1.46 8.54 4.82
CA GLU A 35 -1.71 7.18 5.28
C GLU A 35 -1.05 6.15 4.37
N ILE A 36 -0.94 6.43 3.06
CA ILE A 36 -0.24 5.54 2.14
C ILE A 36 1.21 5.37 2.61
N GLU A 37 1.87 6.47 2.93
CA GLU A 37 3.24 6.43 3.43
C GLU A 37 3.33 5.66 4.75
N ARG A 38 2.42 5.94 5.68
CA ARG A 38 2.40 5.29 6.98
C ARG A 38 2.23 3.78 6.86
N VAL A 39 1.34 3.32 5.99
CA VAL A 39 1.11 1.89 5.81
C VAL A 39 2.34 1.20 5.24
N LEU A 40 3.06 1.85 4.33
CA LEU A 40 4.30 1.28 3.81
C LEU A 40 5.35 1.14 4.91
N GLN A 41 5.44 2.12 5.80
CA GLN A 41 6.44 2.14 6.87
C GLN A 41 6.10 1.19 8.01
N SER A 42 4.83 1.07 8.36
CA SER A 42 4.38 0.32 9.54
C SER A 42 3.03 -0.37 9.28
N PRO A 43 2.99 -1.34 8.38
CA PRO A 43 1.73 -2.04 8.10
C PRO A 43 1.37 -3.02 9.21
N ALA A 44 0.08 -3.34 9.32
CA ALA A 44 -0.35 -4.45 10.17
C ALA A 44 0.03 -5.78 9.54
N GLU A 45 -0.07 -5.86 8.21
CA GLU A 45 0.20 -7.11 7.49
C GLU A 45 0.67 -6.81 6.07
N VAL A 46 1.58 -7.64 5.54
CA VAL A 46 1.97 -7.60 4.13
C VAL A 46 1.82 -9.00 3.56
N ARG A 47 1.15 -9.09 2.43
CA ARG A 47 0.97 -10.35 1.69
C ARG A 47 1.60 -10.26 0.32
N VAL A 48 2.11 -11.39 -0.17
CA VAL A 48 2.60 -11.51 -1.54
C VAL A 48 1.42 -11.91 -2.42
N SER A 49 1.24 -11.19 -3.53
CA SER A 49 0.17 -11.49 -4.48
C SER A 49 0.39 -12.89 -5.08
N ARG A 50 -0.68 -13.67 -5.18
CA ARG A 50 -0.60 -15.01 -5.77
C ARG A 50 -0.42 -14.99 -7.28
N SER A 51 -0.90 -13.95 -7.93
CA SER A 51 -0.82 -13.84 -9.39
C SER A 51 0.51 -13.25 -9.87
N ASP A 52 1.24 -12.53 -8.99
CA ASP A 52 2.52 -11.92 -9.34
C ASP A 52 3.34 -11.76 -8.07
N HIS A 53 4.36 -12.60 -7.90
CA HIS A 53 5.17 -12.61 -6.68
C HIS A 53 6.03 -11.37 -6.50
N THR A 54 6.14 -10.51 -7.51
CA THR A 54 6.82 -9.23 -7.37
C THR A 54 5.91 -8.16 -6.80
N VAL A 55 4.62 -8.46 -6.63
CA VAL A 55 3.64 -7.51 -6.10
C VAL A 55 3.36 -7.84 -4.64
N HIS A 56 3.53 -6.85 -3.78
CA HIS A 56 3.25 -6.96 -2.35
C HIS A 56 2.08 -6.06 -1.98
N LEU A 57 1.23 -6.55 -1.09
CA LEU A 57 0.01 -5.89 -0.64
C LEU A 57 0.20 -5.50 0.82
N PHE A 58 0.30 -4.20 1.08
CA PHE A 58 0.50 -3.65 2.42
C PHE A 58 -0.84 -3.24 3.01
N TYR A 59 -1.16 -3.72 4.21
CA TYR A 59 -2.48 -3.53 4.82
C TYR A 59 -2.41 -2.88 6.19
N GLU A 60 -3.34 -1.96 6.44
CA GLU A 60 -3.60 -1.41 7.76
C GLU A 60 -5.10 -1.14 7.88
N PHE A 61 -5.68 -1.44 9.04
CA PHE A 61 -7.10 -1.18 9.27
C PHE A 61 -7.32 0.22 9.81
N TYR A 62 -8.30 0.91 9.23
CA TYR A 62 -8.72 2.24 9.68
C TYR A 62 -10.19 2.17 10.10
N ALA A 63 -10.43 2.40 11.39
CA ALA A 63 -11.78 2.31 11.96
C ALA A 63 -12.72 3.37 11.37
N GLN A 64 -12.18 4.50 10.94
CA GLN A 64 -12.98 5.62 10.44
C GLN A 64 -12.42 6.12 9.13
N THR A 65 -13.12 5.81 8.04
CA THR A 65 -12.85 6.36 6.72
C THR A 65 -14.13 6.99 6.22
N GLN A 66 -14.09 7.62 5.05
CA GLN A 66 -15.30 8.20 4.45
C GLN A 66 -16.36 7.15 4.14
N VAL A 67 -15.98 5.88 4.11
CA VAL A 67 -16.90 4.77 3.81
C VAL A 67 -16.97 3.76 4.96
N GLY A 68 -16.64 4.20 6.19
CA GLY A 68 -16.69 3.36 7.38
C GLY A 68 -15.37 2.68 7.67
N GLY A 69 -15.40 1.66 8.54
CA GLY A 69 -14.19 0.90 8.87
C GLY A 69 -13.74 0.08 7.67
N LYS A 70 -12.50 0.25 7.28
CA LYS A 70 -11.93 -0.42 6.08
C LYS A 70 -10.46 -0.68 6.26
N TRP A 71 -9.97 -1.67 5.54
CA TRP A 71 -8.53 -1.86 5.35
C TRP A 71 -8.05 -0.95 4.23
N LEU A 72 -6.94 -0.24 4.47
CA LEU A 72 -6.22 0.43 3.39
C LEU A 72 -5.22 -0.57 2.83
N CYS A 73 -5.30 -0.82 1.54
CA CYS A 73 -4.35 -1.69 0.84
C CYS A 73 -3.49 -0.82 -0.07
N VAL A 74 -2.17 -0.87 0.13
CA VAL A 74 -1.22 -0.20 -0.76
C VAL A 74 -0.51 -1.30 -1.55
N VAL A 75 -0.62 -1.23 -2.87
CA VAL A 75 -0.09 -2.24 -3.79
C VAL A 75 1.24 -1.74 -4.33
N VAL A 76 2.31 -2.52 -4.12
CA VAL A 76 3.65 -2.15 -4.54
C VAL A 76 4.23 -3.25 -5.42
N LYS A 77 4.87 -2.84 -6.52
CA LYS A 77 5.59 -3.76 -7.38
C LYS A 77 7.09 -3.59 -7.17
N TYR A 78 7.79 -4.73 -7.06
CA TYR A 78 9.24 -4.75 -6.83
C TYR A 78 9.93 -5.50 -7.97
N PRO A 79 10.18 -4.83 -9.12
CA PRO A 79 11.08 -5.41 -10.13
C PRO A 79 12.50 -5.44 -9.57
N PRO A 80 13.45 -6.11 -10.24
CA PRO A 80 14.84 -6.07 -9.77
C PRO A 80 15.32 -4.63 -9.58
N ASP A 81 15.90 -4.36 -8.42
CA ASP A 81 16.51 -3.08 -8.05
C ASP A 81 15.56 -1.88 -8.10
N ASP A 82 14.26 -2.10 -7.88
CA ASP A 82 13.29 -1.02 -7.90
C ASP A 82 12.08 -1.36 -7.01
N GLY A 83 11.26 -0.36 -6.73
CA GLY A 83 9.99 -0.53 -6.03
C GLY A 83 9.12 0.69 -6.28
N PHE A 84 7.85 0.47 -6.60
CA PHE A 84 6.95 1.60 -6.84
C PHE A 84 5.50 1.25 -6.49
N VAL A 85 4.77 2.27 -6.06
CA VAL A 85 3.34 2.12 -5.76
C VAL A 85 2.57 1.97 -7.07
N VAL A 86 1.79 0.90 -7.17
CA VAL A 86 0.91 0.67 -8.31
C VAL A 86 -0.42 1.38 -8.08
N THR A 87 -1.01 1.16 -6.90
CA THR A 87 -2.28 1.77 -6.52
C THR A 87 -2.49 1.63 -5.01
N ALA A 88 -3.55 2.26 -4.51
CA ALA A 88 -3.99 2.08 -3.14
C ALA A 88 -5.50 2.24 -3.09
N TYR A 89 -6.16 1.47 -2.23
CA TYR A 89 -7.62 1.48 -2.15
C TYR A 89 -8.10 0.99 -0.79
N LEU A 90 -9.35 1.30 -0.48
CA LEU A 90 -10.01 0.80 0.74
C LEU A 90 -10.77 -0.48 0.39
N THR A 91 -10.75 -1.45 1.30
CA THR A 91 -11.36 -2.75 1.07
C THR A 91 -11.87 -3.35 2.38
N ASP A 92 -12.88 -4.22 2.27
CA ASP A 92 -13.40 -4.96 3.42
C ASP A 92 -12.58 -6.21 3.73
N GLN A 93 -11.84 -6.73 2.75
CA GLN A 93 -11.18 -8.03 2.88
C GLN A 93 -9.76 -7.99 2.33
N LEU A 94 -8.88 -8.73 2.99
CA LEU A 94 -7.52 -8.93 2.50
C LEU A 94 -7.54 -10.01 1.42
N LYS A 95 -6.79 -9.76 0.34
CA LYS A 95 -6.64 -10.75 -0.73
C LYS A 95 -5.83 -11.94 -0.25
N ALA A 96 -6.14 -13.11 -0.77
CA ALA A 96 -5.38 -14.32 -0.48
C ALA A 96 -3.93 -14.14 -0.95
N GLY A 97 -2.98 -14.66 -0.16
CA GLY A 97 -1.57 -14.56 -0.46
C GLY A 97 -0.77 -14.95 0.78
N ASP A 98 0.52 -15.20 0.57
CA ASP A 98 1.40 -15.56 1.68
C ASP A 98 1.72 -14.31 2.51
N THR A 99 1.53 -14.40 3.82
CA THR A 99 1.84 -13.33 4.75
C THR A 99 3.35 -13.32 4.99
N ILE A 100 3.99 -12.18 4.71
CA ILE A 100 5.43 -12.02 4.92
C ILE A 100 5.75 -10.97 5.98
N TRP A 101 4.75 -10.31 6.52
CA TRP A 101 4.91 -9.35 7.61
C TRP A 101 3.65 -9.40 8.49
N PRO A 102 3.76 -9.38 9.82
CA PRO A 102 5.03 -9.37 10.55
C PRO A 102 5.76 -10.70 10.41
N THR A 103 7.08 -10.65 10.56
CA THR A 103 7.90 -11.87 10.58
C THR A 103 7.80 -12.50 11.95
N LYS A 104 7.83 -13.82 11.99
CA LYS A 104 7.80 -14.58 13.26
C LYS A 104 9.19 -14.75 13.82
#